data_f0455d45e2caef7ee643d1bbee7ed7ce
#
_entry.id   f0455d45e2caef7ee643d1bbee7ed7ce
#
_cell.length_a   1.000
_cell.length_b   1.000
_cell.length_c   1.000
_cell.angle_alpha   90.00
_cell.angle_beta   90.00
_cell.angle_gamma   90.00
#
_symmetry.space_group_name_H-M   'P 1'
#
loop_
_entity.id
_entity.type
_entity.pdbx_description
1 polymer ?
#
loop_
_entity_poly.entity_id
_entity_poly.type
_entity_poly.pdbx_seq_one_letter_code
_entity_poly.pdbx_strand_id
1 'polypeptide(L)'
;MYKIKFNFADGTSSIKEAELIDNTLTIKKDEVSTNVNSIEILSIDFESNIAEDNYFVIPSISQNGPAAQIFFKERQDIEKVIRYSTMPIYGCCSKNKTTLAIVCGMELDYELVVGVKNNRYYMYPRFLTDNEELYEDIVIKFFTLSDKNSSYQGIAKFYRQFQLERGACTTLKERSKLYPALAKSLLGPEVRIRLAWKEVPSPVPEQTVENEPPIHVALTFAQCGEIIEEFHKQGIENAEFCLVGFNKSGHDGRFPDIFPIEPLLGGEAELKKLIEKAKSLGYLICGHTNILDSYKIAKRWSEENCLKDKNGELHQEGNWGGGKSYFLCAKQAHLNYAIEDMENLKNLGFYGTHYFDVMSISLPPKCYDEKHPLSRKEMAYWRGESLRLAREKIGASASEGAFDFCIKDLDYALYTVFYREEDKCSLWDKEIPLWPMVYHGIIHYNMSTDTVNANIKSNKELSLINLAFGGRPVNYFYAKFMSAGVNWMGEEDLIFKDKEQLSNDIAKIKKEYQLYQSIADLQLNFIEDYEEIAPKIVKVTYDNNTILYFNMTENDYQLNDNETLKSYSLLRK
;
A
#
# COMPACT_ATOMS: atom_id res chain seq x y z
N MET A 1 -34.12 -3.12 8.10
CA MET A 1 -34.07 -3.63 9.49
C MET A 1 -32.71 -4.23 9.70
N TYR A 2 -32.01 -3.81 10.74
CA TYR A 2 -30.68 -4.27 11.09
C TYR A 2 -30.77 -5.22 12.30
N LYS A 3 -29.93 -6.25 12.31
CA LYS A 3 -29.83 -7.21 13.41
C LYS A 3 -28.39 -7.30 13.88
N ILE A 4 -28.20 -7.19 15.17
CA ILE A 4 -26.90 -7.35 15.82
C ILE A 4 -26.90 -8.76 16.44
N LYS A 5 -25.99 -9.60 15.97
CA LYS A 5 -25.79 -10.94 16.53
C LYS A 5 -24.51 -10.95 17.36
N PHE A 6 -24.66 -11.23 18.63
CA PHE A 6 -23.57 -11.43 19.57
C PHE A 6 -23.24 -12.91 19.63
N ASN A 7 -22.00 -13.28 19.38
CA ASN A 7 -21.49 -14.63 19.54
C ASN A 7 -20.63 -14.67 20.80
N PHE A 8 -20.99 -15.56 21.73
CA PHE A 8 -20.32 -15.65 23.03
C PHE A 8 -19.21 -16.72 23.04
N ALA A 9 -18.28 -16.59 23.99
CA ALA A 9 -17.14 -17.50 24.14
C ALA A 9 -17.57 -18.95 24.45
N ASP A 10 -18.75 -19.16 25.03
CA ASP A 10 -19.33 -20.49 25.33
C ASP A 10 -19.99 -21.15 24.10
N GLY A 11 -19.96 -20.52 22.93
CA GLY A 11 -20.56 -21.00 21.70
C GLY A 11 -22.04 -20.66 21.53
N THR A 12 -22.66 -19.98 22.49
CA THR A 12 -24.04 -19.48 22.35
C THR A 12 -24.09 -18.18 21.56
N SER A 13 -25.28 -17.78 21.12
CA SER A 13 -25.48 -16.48 20.46
C SER A 13 -26.81 -15.85 20.85
N SER A 14 -26.87 -14.52 20.78
CA SER A 14 -28.11 -13.75 20.91
C SER A 14 -28.26 -12.77 19.75
N ILE A 15 -29.50 -12.42 19.41
CA ILE A 15 -29.79 -11.46 18.33
C ILE A 15 -30.66 -10.34 18.90
N LYS A 16 -30.26 -9.09 18.62
CA LYS A 16 -30.98 -7.87 18.95
C LYS A 16 -31.33 -7.14 17.66
N GLU A 17 -32.53 -6.64 17.52
CA GLU A 17 -32.91 -5.71 16.44
C GLU A 17 -32.35 -4.33 16.75
N ALA A 18 -31.94 -3.60 15.71
CA ALA A 18 -31.40 -2.26 15.81
C ALA A 18 -32.02 -1.34 14.74
N GLU A 19 -32.25 -0.11 15.13
CA GLU A 19 -32.63 0.97 14.24
C GLU A 19 -31.46 1.92 14.01
N LEU A 20 -31.43 2.55 12.83
CA LEU A 20 -30.44 3.57 12.54
C LEU A 20 -30.88 4.92 13.09
N ILE A 21 -29.96 5.64 13.69
CA ILE A 21 -30.13 7.05 14.04
C ILE A 21 -29.26 7.85 13.07
N ASP A 22 -29.86 8.74 12.29
CA ASP A 22 -29.17 9.53 11.25
C ASP A 22 -28.26 8.66 10.34
N ASN A 23 -28.85 7.57 9.83
CA ASN A 23 -28.16 6.57 9.01
C ASN A 23 -26.96 5.89 9.69
N THR A 24 -26.87 5.95 11.01
CA THR A 24 -25.75 5.40 11.78
C THR A 24 -26.23 4.30 12.72
N LEU A 25 -25.55 3.16 12.69
CA LEU A 25 -25.65 2.12 13.71
C LEU A 25 -24.51 2.29 14.69
N THR A 26 -24.83 2.38 15.97
CA THR A 26 -23.84 2.49 17.05
C THR A 26 -24.07 1.40 18.09
N ILE A 27 -23.02 0.67 18.43
CA ILE A 27 -22.98 -0.23 19.60
C ILE A 27 -21.98 0.37 20.57
N LYS A 28 -22.48 0.78 21.74
CA LYS A 28 -21.61 1.37 22.76
C LYS A 28 -20.64 0.33 23.32
N LYS A 29 -19.37 0.67 23.46
CA LYS A 29 -18.37 -0.22 24.00
C LYS A 29 -18.75 -0.78 25.37
N ASP A 30 -19.34 0.04 26.23
CA ASP A 30 -19.74 -0.31 27.58
C ASP A 30 -20.97 -1.26 27.62
N GLU A 31 -21.67 -1.47 26.47
CA GLU A 31 -22.76 -2.43 26.32
C GLU A 31 -22.27 -3.83 25.88
N VAL A 32 -20.98 -3.96 25.55
CA VAL A 32 -20.37 -5.21 25.10
C VAL A 32 -19.57 -5.82 26.22
N SER A 33 -20.03 -6.96 26.72
CA SER A 33 -19.30 -7.66 27.78
C SER A 33 -18.14 -8.48 27.22
N THR A 34 -17.14 -8.74 28.07
CA THR A 34 -15.90 -9.47 27.71
C THR A 34 -16.10 -10.94 27.39
N ASN A 35 -17.30 -11.51 27.61
CA ASN A 35 -17.64 -12.87 27.17
C ASN A 35 -18.15 -12.93 25.73
N VAL A 36 -18.32 -11.78 25.05
CA VAL A 36 -18.61 -11.72 23.61
C VAL A 36 -17.32 -11.97 22.84
N ASN A 37 -17.35 -12.92 21.93
CA ASN A 37 -16.21 -13.27 21.07
C ASN A 37 -16.22 -12.51 19.74
N SER A 38 -17.43 -12.29 19.18
CA SER A 38 -17.59 -11.49 17.97
C SER A 38 -19.01 -10.91 17.86
N ILE A 39 -19.15 -9.87 17.05
CA ILE A 39 -20.42 -9.18 16.79
C ILE A 39 -20.61 -9.10 15.28
N GLU A 40 -21.72 -9.67 14.78
CA GLU A 40 -22.09 -9.62 13.36
C GLU A 40 -23.23 -8.61 13.15
N ILE A 41 -23.11 -7.75 12.12
CA ILE A 41 -24.15 -6.79 11.77
C ILE A 41 -24.83 -7.22 10.48
N LEU A 42 -26.03 -7.80 10.62
CA LEU A 42 -26.79 -8.36 9.53
C LEU A 42 -27.84 -7.36 9.02
N SER A 43 -27.98 -7.25 7.71
CA SER A 43 -28.97 -6.39 7.08
C SER A 43 -29.47 -6.97 5.77
N ILE A 44 -30.77 -6.87 5.55
CA ILE A 44 -31.41 -7.24 4.27
C ILE A 44 -30.88 -6.38 3.09
N ASP A 45 -30.33 -5.20 3.36
CA ASP A 45 -29.74 -4.34 2.32
C ASP A 45 -28.44 -4.94 1.72
N PHE A 46 -27.86 -5.93 2.40
CA PHE A 46 -26.69 -6.68 1.96
C PHE A 46 -26.99 -8.18 1.77
N GLU A 47 -28.24 -8.48 1.41
CA GLU A 47 -28.68 -9.80 0.98
C GLU A 47 -29.37 -9.70 -0.37
N SER A 48 -29.19 -10.69 -1.24
CA SER A 48 -29.87 -10.76 -2.54
C SER A 48 -30.03 -12.20 -3.00
N ASN A 49 -31.06 -12.45 -3.75
CA ASN A 49 -31.14 -13.64 -4.61
C ASN A 49 -30.39 -13.37 -5.93
N ILE A 50 -30.36 -14.37 -6.83
CA ILE A 50 -29.90 -14.16 -8.20
C ILE A 50 -30.68 -12.97 -8.78
N ALA A 51 -29.93 -11.99 -9.32
CA ALA A 51 -30.48 -10.79 -9.94
C ALA A 51 -29.52 -10.28 -11.00
N GLU A 52 -30.02 -10.11 -12.20
CA GLU A 52 -29.23 -9.59 -13.32
C GLU A 52 -28.76 -8.16 -13.04
N ASP A 53 -27.53 -7.84 -13.38
CA ASP A 53 -26.88 -6.54 -13.18
C ASP A 53 -26.66 -6.08 -11.72
N ASN A 54 -27.01 -6.89 -10.73
CA ASN A 54 -26.75 -6.58 -9.33
C ASN A 54 -25.46 -7.24 -8.84
N TYR A 55 -24.73 -6.56 -7.93
CA TYR A 55 -23.46 -7.07 -7.43
C TYR A 55 -23.06 -6.47 -6.07
N PHE A 56 -22.24 -7.20 -5.34
CA PHE A 56 -21.49 -6.62 -4.23
C PHE A 56 -20.21 -5.96 -4.71
N VAL A 57 -19.80 -4.91 -3.99
CA VAL A 57 -18.48 -4.27 -4.09
C VAL A 57 -17.72 -4.51 -2.80
N ILE A 58 -16.54 -5.10 -2.93
CA ILE A 58 -15.61 -5.32 -1.83
C ILE A 58 -14.31 -4.56 -2.10
N PRO A 59 -13.70 -3.94 -1.08
CA PRO A 59 -12.51 -3.08 -1.26
C PRO A 59 -11.23 -3.87 -1.48
N SER A 60 -11.19 -5.15 -1.08
CA SER A 60 -10.09 -6.07 -1.35
C SER A 60 -10.55 -7.52 -1.20
N ILE A 61 -9.95 -8.44 -1.95
CA ILE A 61 -10.23 -9.88 -1.83
C ILE A 61 -9.38 -10.55 -0.75
N SER A 62 -8.32 -9.91 -0.32
CA SER A 62 -7.36 -10.34 0.70
C SER A 62 -6.57 -9.14 1.22
N GLN A 63 -5.58 -9.36 2.08
CA GLN A 63 -4.67 -8.30 2.54
C GLN A 63 -3.96 -7.63 1.36
N ASN A 64 -4.28 -6.36 1.09
CA ASN A 64 -3.82 -5.60 -0.08
C ASN A 64 -4.10 -6.29 -1.43
N GLY A 65 -5.07 -7.21 -1.51
CA GLY A 65 -5.53 -7.74 -2.79
C GLY A 65 -6.40 -6.73 -3.56
N PRO A 66 -6.71 -7.00 -4.83
CA PRO A 66 -7.54 -6.12 -5.64
C PRO A 66 -8.98 -5.99 -5.08
N ALA A 67 -9.61 -4.87 -5.35
CA ALA A 67 -11.04 -4.70 -5.13
C ALA A 67 -11.82 -5.47 -6.19
N ALA A 68 -13.02 -5.96 -5.83
CA ALA A 68 -13.78 -6.79 -6.75
C ALA A 68 -15.28 -6.54 -6.73
N GLN A 69 -15.93 -6.89 -7.84
CA GLN A 69 -17.36 -7.07 -7.97
C GLN A 69 -17.73 -8.56 -7.85
N ILE A 70 -18.84 -8.83 -7.21
CA ILE A 70 -19.42 -10.15 -7.05
C ILE A 70 -20.83 -10.09 -7.61
N PHE A 71 -21.05 -10.56 -8.84
CA PHE A 71 -22.35 -10.55 -9.49
C PHE A 71 -23.27 -11.64 -8.94
N PHE A 72 -24.57 -11.35 -8.81
CA PHE A 72 -25.57 -12.27 -8.27
C PHE A 72 -26.10 -13.24 -9.33
N LYS A 73 -25.23 -14.17 -9.73
CA LYS A 73 -25.50 -15.22 -10.72
C LYS A 73 -25.56 -16.59 -10.06
N GLU A 74 -26.02 -17.60 -10.77
CA GLU A 74 -26.00 -18.97 -10.27
C GLU A 74 -24.58 -19.45 -10.03
N ARG A 75 -24.32 -19.97 -8.81
CA ARG A 75 -23.04 -20.60 -8.43
C ARG A 75 -23.18 -21.56 -7.23
N GLN A 76 -22.18 -22.37 -7.03
CA GLN A 76 -22.08 -23.24 -5.85
C GLN A 76 -21.94 -22.42 -4.57
N ASP A 77 -22.41 -23.01 -3.47
CA ASP A 77 -22.26 -22.43 -2.14
C ASP A 77 -20.79 -22.19 -1.81
N ILE A 78 -20.48 -20.96 -1.42
CA ILE A 78 -19.13 -20.54 -1.04
C ILE A 78 -19.22 -19.39 -0.06
N GLU A 79 -18.32 -19.38 0.94
CA GLU A 79 -18.13 -18.27 1.87
C GLU A 79 -16.65 -17.92 1.95
N LYS A 80 -16.37 -16.64 2.01
CA LYS A 80 -15.04 -16.07 2.25
C LYS A 80 -15.09 -15.06 3.37
N VAL A 81 -14.03 -15.04 4.16
CA VAL A 81 -13.80 -14.07 5.21
C VAL A 81 -12.61 -13.21 4.79
N ILE A 82 -12.88 -11.93 4.56
CA ILE A 82 -11.86 -10.96 4.19
C ILE A 82 -11.40 -10.28 5.47
N ARG A 83 -10.23 -10.66 5.92
CA ARG A 83 -9.50 -9.96 6.98
C ARG A 83 -8.64 -8.88 6.32
N TYR A 84 -8.38 -7.81 7.01
CA TYR A 84 -7.42 -6.82 6.53
C TYR A 84 -7.84 -6.13 5.22
N SER A 85 -9.04 -5.55 5.23
CA SER A 85 -9.50 -4.71 4.13
C SER A 85 -8.72 -3.40 4.03
N THR A 86 -8.32 -3.00 2.83
CA THR A 86 -7.57 -1.75 2.61
C THR A 86 -8.37 -0.49 2.91
N MET A 87 -9.68 -0.57 2.80
CA MET A 87 -10.64 0.50 3.12
C MET A 87 -11.81 -0.08 3.92
N PRO A 88 -12.29 0.61 4.96
CA PRO A 88 -13.38 0.10 5.81
C PRO A 88 -14.77 0.35 5.18
N ILE A 89 -14.96 -0.07 3.94
CA ILE A 89 -16.20 0.11 3.18
C ILE A 89 -16.66 -1.19 2.51
N TYR A 90 -17.96 -1.29 2.25
CA TYR A 90 -18.52 -2.34 1.40
C TYR A 90 -19.87 -1.87 0.82
N GLY A 91 -20.24 -2.39 -0.34
CA GLY A 91 -21.42 -1.92 -1.07
C GLY A 91 -22.24 -3.02 -1.71
N CYS A 92 -23.54 -2.76 -1.85
CA CYS A 92 -24.48 -3.55 -2.63
C CYS A 92 -25.07 -2.67 -3.73
N CYS A 93 -24.76 -2.97 -4.97
CA CYS A 93 -25.16 -2.20 -6.14
C CYS A 93 -26.30 -2.90 -6.90
N SER A 94 -27.30 -2.12 -7.28
CA SER A 94 -28.33 -2.49 -8.24
C SER A 94 -28.46 -1.39 -9.29
N LYS A 95 -29.25 -1.62 -10.33
CA LYS A 95 -29.38 -0.68 -11.45
C LYS A 95 -29.67 0.78 -11.04
N ASN A 96 -30.48 0.99 -10.00
CA ASN A 96 -30.97 2.33 -9.62
C ASN A 96 -30.61 2.72 -8.17
N LYS A 97 -30.02 1.81 -7.41
CA LYS A 97 -29.73 2.02 -5.99
C LYS A 97 -28.46 1.29 -5.59
N THR A 98 -27.59 2.00 -4.90
CA THR A 98 -26.45 1.40 -4.20
C THR A 98 -26.59 1.67 -2.72
N THR A 99 -26.49 0.64 -1.89
CA THR A 99 -26.30 0.78 -0.45
C THR A 99 -24.81 0.68 -0.16
N LEU A 100 -24.25 1.72 0.47
CA LEU A 100 -22.86 1.80 0.90
C LEU A 100 -22.83 1.78 2.42
N ALA A 101 -21.97 0.94 2.99
CA ALA A 101 -21.62 0.97 4.40
C ALA A 101 -20.18 1.45 4.59
N ILE A 102 -19.98 2.30 5.59
CA ILE A 102 -18.66 2.80 6.02
C ILE A 102 -18.48 2.50 7.50
N VAL A 103 -17.50 1.68 7.83
CA VAL A 103 -17.13 1.40 9.23
C VAL A 103 -16.29 2.58 9.73
N CYS A 104 -16.74 3.23 10.80
CA CYS A 104 -16.14 4.46 11.36
C CYS A 104 -15.60 4.29 12.78
N GLY A 105 -15.89 3.17 13.43
CA GLY A 105 -15.40 2.81 14.75
C GLY A 105 -15.13 1.32 14.80
N MET A 106 -14.05 0.93 15.45
CA MET A 106 -13.47 -0.43 15.42
C MET A 106 -13.10 -0.88 14.00
N GLU A 107 -12.75 0.05 13.11
CA GLU A 107 -12.41 -0.22 11.71
C GLU A 107 -11.16 -1.07 11.52
N LEU A 108 -10.35 -1.24 12.56
CA LEU A 108 -9.16 -2.09 12.56
C LEU A 108 -9.39 -3.48 13.16
N ASP A 109 -10.59 -3.74 13.69
CA ASP A 109 -10.93 -5.00 14.38
C ASP A 109 -12.14 -5.70 13.75
N TYR A 110 -12.44 -5.46 12.48
CA TYR A 110 -13.50 -6.17 11.77
C TYR A 110 -12.96 -6.99 10.60
N GLU A 111 -13.73 -7.97 10.22
CA GLU A 111 -13.58 -8.73 8.99
C GLU A 111 -14.90 -8.69 8.21
N LEU A 112 -14.83 -8.77 6.90
CA LEU A 112 -16.00 -8.79 6.03
C LEU A 112 -16.28 -10.24 5.63
N VAL A 113 -17.43 -10.75 6.03
CA VAL A 113 -17.94 -12.05 5.60
C VAL A 113 -18.77 -11.86 4.35
N VAL A 114 -18.47 -12.60 3.30
CA VAL A 114 -19.18 -12.54 2.03
C VAL A 114 -19.38 -13.94 1.46
N GLY A 115 -20.58 -14.23 0.98
CA GLY A 115 -20.84 -15.58 0.46
C GLY A 115 -22.15 -15.69 -0.32
N VAL A 116 -22.37 -16.91 -0.78
CA VAL A 116 -23.60 -17.37 -1.38
C VAL A 116 -23.96 -18.74 -0.81
N LYS A 117 -25.22 -18.92 -0.44
CA LYS A 117 -25.77 -20.19 0.02
C LYS A 117 -27.15 -20.41 -0.58
N ASN A 118 -27.36 -21.52 -1.27
CA ASN A 118 -28.60 -21.80 -1.99
C ASN A 118 -29.02 -20.64 -2.91
N ASN A 119 -28.08 -20.08 -3.65
CA ASN A 119 -28.25 -18.92 -4.53
C ASN A 119 -28.69 -17.62 -3.82
N ARG A 120 -28.64 -17.56 -2.50
CA ARG A 120 -28.81 -16.35 -1.72
C ARG A 120 -27.45 -15.78 -1.34
N TYR A 121 -27.16 -14.60 -1.84
CA TYR A 121 -25.97 -13.83 -1.56
C TYR A 121 -26.12 -13.05 -0.25
N TYR A 122 -25.06 -12.95 0.51
CA TYR A 122 -25.00 -12.18 1.75
C TYR A 122 -23.61 -11.60 1.97
N MET A 123 -23.56 -10.46 2.64
CA MET A 123 -22.34 -9.78 3.05
C MET A 123 -22.59 -9.02 4.36
N TYR A 124 -21.70 -9.18 5.34
CA TYR A 124 -21.81 -8.48 6.62
C TYR A 124 -20.45 -8.32 7.30
N PRO A 125 -20.23 -7.24 8.08
CA PRO A 125 -19.07 -7.09 8.92
C PRO A 125 -19.21 -7.92 10.19
N ARG A 126 -18.11 -8.53 10.61
CA ARG A 126 -17.97 -9.25 11.87
C ARG A 126 -16.84 -8.62 12.66
N PHE A 127 -17.16 -7.99 13.79
CA PHE A 127 -16.20 -7.37 14.68
C PHE A 127 -15.65 -8.42 15.64
N LEU A 128 -14.33 -8.48 15.75
CA LEU A 128 -13.62 -9.37 16.64
C LEU A 128 -13.34 -8.63 17.95
N THR A 129 -13.83 -9.14 19.07
CA THR A 129 -13.63 -8.52 20.38
C THR A 129 -12.47 -9.12 21.14
N ASP A 130 -11.99 -10.31 20.70
CA ASP A 130 -10.92 -11.07 21.36
C ASP A 130 -11.20 -11.39 22.84
N ASN A 131 -12.47 -11.35 23.25
CA ASN A 131 -12.93 -11.45 24.65
C ASN A 131 -12.32 -10.36 25.55
N GLU A 132 -12.16 -9.16 25.03
CA GLU A 132 -11.63 -7.99 25.72
C GLU A 132 -12.63 -6.84 25.72
N GLU A 133 -12.40 -5.85 26.56
CA GLU A 133 -13.13 -4.59 26.47
C GLU A 133 -12.81 -3.86 25.15
N LEU A 134 -13.84 -3.36 24.49
CA LEU A 134 -13.64 -2.55 23.30
C LEU A 134 -12.99 -1.22 23.66
N TYR A 135 -12.00 -0.79 22.90
CA TYR A 135 -11.35 0.50 23.13
C TYR A 135 -12.18 1.69 22.62
N GLU A 136 -13.16 1.47 21.73
CA GLU A 136 -14.11 2.46 21.24
C GLU A 136 -15.45 1.82 20.84
N ASP A 137 -16.46 2.66 20.55
CA ASP A 137 -17.76 2.20 20.06
C ASP A 137 -17.63 1.59 18.66
N ILE A 138 -18.43 0.56 18.35
CA ILE A 138 -18.61 0.11 16.97
C ILE A 138 -19.57 1.10 16.29
N VAL A 139 -19.13 1.69 15.19
CA VAL A 139 -19.90 2.69 14.44
C VAL A 139 -19.89 2.36 12.96
N ILE A 140 -21.07 2.18 12.36
CA ILE A 140 -21.24 1.99 10.91
C ILE A 140 -22.22 3.03 10.38
N LYS A 141 -21.84 3.73 9.32
CA LYS A 141 -22.71 4.65 8.60
C LYS A 141 -23.19 4.01 7.30
N PHE A 142 -24.48 4.15 7.03
CA PHE A 142 -25.12 3.60 5.83
C PHE A 142 -25.62 4.73 4.94
N PHE A 143 -25.33 4.64 3.65
CA PHE A 143 -25.71 5.63 2.65
C PHE A 143 -26.41 4.97 1.48
N THR A 144 -27.37 5.67 0.91
CA THR A 144 -28.01 5.28 -0.34
C THR A 144 -27.57 6.20 -1.46
N LEU A 145 -26.96 5.63 -2.49
CA LEU A 145 -26.60 6.32 -3.72
C LEU A 145 -27.61 5.94 -4.80
N SER A 146 -28.01 6.88 -5.64
CA SER A 146 -29.04 6.68 -6.67
C SER A 146 -28.59 7.19 -8.03
N ASP A 147 -29.35 6.85 -9.06
CA ASP A 147 -29.16 7.28 -10.44
C ASP A 147 -27.75 7.01 -10.98
N LYS A 148 -27.10 7.99 -11.58
CA LYS A 148 -25.73 7.89 -12.13
C LYS A 148 -24.66 7.51 -11.11
N ASN A 149 -24.93 7.61 -9.81
CA ASN A 149 -24.04 7.23 -8.74
C ASN A 149 -24.28 5.81 -8.22
N SER A 150 -25.22 5.07 -8.84
CA SER A 150 -25.56 3.70 -8.46
C SER A 150 -24.56 2.68 -9.04
N SER A 151 -23.27 2.82 -8.67
CA SER A 151 -22.19 1.98 -9.18
C SER A 151 -20.98 2.02 -8.24
N TYR A 152 -19.97 1.17 -8.50
CA TYR A 152 -18.72 1.22 -7.75
C TYR A 152 -17.96 2.57 -7.92
N GLN A 153 -18.09 3.22 -9.08
CA GLN A 153 -17.56 4.56 -9.30
C GLN A 153 -18.24 5.59 -8.38
N GLY A 154 -19.54 5.47 -8.19
CA GLY A 154 -20.28 6.28 -7.23
C GLY A 154 -19.84 6.05 -5.79
N ILE A 155 -19.61 4.78 -5.41
CA ILE A 155 -19.02 4.42 -4.09
C ILE A 155 -17.65 5.10 -3.91
N ALA A 156 -16.77 4.98 -4.89
CA ALA A 156 -15.43 5.56 -4.83
C ALA A 156 -15.47 7.07 -4.63
N LYS A 157 -16.24 7.78 -5.44
CA LYS A 157 -16.39 9.25 -5.35
C LYS A 157 -17.00 9.69 -4.02
N PHE A 158 -18.04 8.97 -3.56
CA PHE A 158 -18.66 9.27 -2.27
C PHE A 158 -17.68 9.07 -1.11
N TYR A 159 -16.94 7.95 -1.09
CA TYR A 159 -15.99 7.67 -0.03
C TYR A 159 -14.81 8.63 -0.04
N ARG A 160 -14.28 9.00 -1.21
CA ARG A 160 -13.27 10.05 -1.35
C ARG A 160 -13.74 11.37 -0.73
N GLN A 161 -14.95 11.81 -1.08
CA GLN A 161 -15.52 13.04 -0.53
C GLN A 161 -15.70 12.96 0.99
N PHE A 162 -16.21 11.82 1.49
CA PHE A 162 -16.34 11.55 2.91
C PHE A 162 -15.01 11.66 3.66
N GLN A 163 -13.92 11.12 3.09
CA GLN A 163 -12.58 11.18 3.67
C GLN A 163 -12.04 12.62 3.73
N LEU A 164 -12.24 13.38 2.67
CA LEU A 164 -11.84 14.81 2.60
C LEU A 164 -12.64 15.67 3.60
N GLU A 165 -13.95 15.52 3.64
CA GLU A 165 -14.84 16.29 4.52
C GLU A 165 -14.60 16.04 6.01
N ARG A 166 -14.30 14.79 6.39
CA ARG A 166 -13.95 14.48 7.78
C ARG A 166 -12.50 14.83 8.16
N GLY A 167 -11.70 15.36 7.23
CA GLY A 167 -10.31 15.73 7.44
C GLY A 167 -9.36 14.53 7.64
N ALA A 168 -9.73 13.36 7.15
CA ALA A 168 -8.89 12.17 7.21
C ALA A 168 -7.69 12.24 6.27
N CYS A 169 -7.76 13.08 5.24
CA CYS A 169 -6.69 13.32 4.28
C CYS A 169 -6.79 14.72 3.68
N THR A 170 -5.73 15.12 2.96
CA THR A 170 -5.68 16.33 2.14
C THR A 170 -5.19 15.95 0.73
N THR A 171 -5.45 16.79 -0.26
CA THR A 171 -5.07 16.50 -1.64
C THR A 171 -3.56 16.63 -1.87
N LEU A 172 -3.03 15.90 -2.85
CA LEU A 172 -1.64 16.09 -3.33
C LEU A 172 -1.41 17.53 -3.81
N LYS A 173 -2.44 18.15 -4.39
CA LYS A 173 -2.39 19.56 -4.83
C LYS A 173 -2.17 20.53 -3.67
N GLU A 174 -2.72 20.26 -2.50
CA GLU A 174 -2.50 21.06 -1.29
C GLU A 174 -1.14 20.77 -0.67
N ARG A 175 -0.80 19.48 -0.49
CA ARG A 175 0.46 19.06 0.14
C ARG A 175 1.68 19.42 -0.70
N SER A 176 1.63 19.31 -2.03
CA SER A 176 2.74 19.65 -2.91
C SER A 176 3.13 21.14 -2.87
N LYS A 177 2.21 22.04 -2.46
CA LYS A 177 2.53 23.45 -2.25
C LYS A 177 3.37 23.66 -0.98
N LEU A 178 3.23 22.79 0.00
CA LEU A 178 3.92 22.87 1.28
C LEU A 178 5.24 22.09 1.27
N TYR A 179 5.30 21.03 0.48
CA TYR A 179 6.42 20.08 0.44
C TYR A 179 6.99 19.97 -0.99
N PRO A 180 8.02 20.77 -1.34
CA PRO A 180 8.58 20.78 -2.71
C PRO A 180 9.17 19.43 -3.15
N ALA A 181 9.67 18.61 -2.21
CA ALA A 181 10.13 17.26 -2.53
C ALA A 181 8.98 16.39 -3.05
N LEU A 182 7.81 16.44 -2.38
CA LEU A 182 6.61 15.75 -2.85
C LEU A 182 6.20 16.23 -4.24
N ALA A 183 6.13 17.57 -4.45
CA ALA A 183 5.80 18.13 -5.75
C ALA A 183 6.71 17.60 -6.86
N LYS A 184 7.99 17.46 -6.58
CA LYS A 184 8.98 16.97 -7.53
C LYS A 184 8.88 15.45 -7.75
N SER A 185 8.56 14.67 -6.72
CA SER A 185 8.41 13.21 -6.83
C SER A 185 7.28 12.82 -7.78
N LEU A 186 6.24 13.66 -7.93
CA LEU A 186 5.13 13.43 -8.86
C LEU A 186 5.54 13.45 -10.34
N LEU A 187 6.71 14.02 -10.66
CA LEU A 187 7.12 14.28 -12.05
C LEU A 187 7.94 13.15 -12.68
N GLY A 188 8.31 12.11 -11.95
CA GLY A 188 9.19 11.08 -12.50
C GLY A 188 9.03 9.71 -11.85
N PRO A 189 9.76 8.70 -12.37
CA PRO A 189 9.75 7.37 -11.80
C PRO A 189 10.43 7.34 -10.43
N GLU A 190 10.06 6.36 -9.62
CA GLU A 190 10.90 5.91 -8.52
C GLU A 190 11.94 4.91 -9.04
N VAL A 191 13.18 5.11 -8.68
CA VAL A 191 14.30 4.20 -8.97
C VAL A 191 14.84 3.67 -7.66
N ARG A 192 14.47 2.45 -7.30
CA ARG A 192 14.96 1.78 -6.11
C ARG A 192 16.27 1.06 -6.43
N ILE A 193 17.25 1.19 -5.55
CA ILE A 193 18.57 0.56 -5.73
C ILE A 193 18.89 -0.25 -4.49
N ARG A 194 18.83 -1.59 -4.60
CA ARG A 194 19.28 -2.48 -3.53
C ARG A 194 20.79 -2.62 -3.59
N LEU A 195 21.44 -2.14 -2.54
CA LEU A 195 22.89 -2.02 -2.44
C LEU A 195 23.53 -3.27 -1.86
N ALA A 196 22.99 -3.72 -0.73
CA ALA A 196 23.50 -4.85 0.00
C ALA A 196 22.42 -5.54 0.84
N TRP A 197 22.59 -6.83 1.09
CA TRP A 197 21.72 -7.67 1.93
C TRP A 197 22.44 -8.92 2.42
N LYS A 198 21.89 -9.59 3.42
CA LYS A 198 22.23 -10.94 3.83
C LYS A 198 21.23 -11.94 3.29
N GLU A 199 21.57 -13.23 3.31
CA GLU A 199 20.70 -14.31 2.86
C GLU A 199 19.33 -14.29 3.56
N VAL A 200 18.23 -14.51 2.79
CA VAL A 200 16.84 -14.54 3.27
C VAL A 200 16.14 -15.81 2.75
N PRO A 201 15.50 -16.62 3.62
CA PRO A 201 15.54 -16.53 5.08
C PRO A 201 16.96 -16.74 5.61
N SER A 202 17.27 -16.10 6.73
CA SER A 202 18.62 -16.24 7.30
C SER A 202 18.89 -17.69 7.72
N PRO A 203 20.07 -18.27 7.37
CA PRO A 203 20.47 -19.58 7.87
C PRO A 203 20.78 -19.58 9.38
N VAL A 204 20.93 -18.38 9.97
CA VAL A 204 21.19 -18.17 11.40
C VAL A 204 20.06 -17.32 11.99
N PRO A 205 19.01 -17.94 12.59
CA PRO A 205 17.88 -17.21 13.15
C PRO A 205 18.23 -16.30 14.34
N GLU A 206 19.15 -16.73 15.21
CA GLU A 206 19.63 -15.92 16.35
C GLU A 206 21.08 -15.48 16.04
N GLN A 207 21.21 -14.33 15.40
CA GLN A 207 22.51 -13.81 14.98
C GLN A 207 23.23 -13.09 16.12
N THR A 208 24.55 -13.22 16.11
CA THR A 208 25.51 -12.44 16.90
C THR A 208 26.57 -11.87 15.96
N VAL A 209 27.43 -10.99 16.46
CA VAL A 209 28.52 -10.41 15.67
C VAL A 209 29.50 -11.49 15.14
N GLU A 210 29.62 -12.62 15.87
CA GLU A 210 30.52 -13.72 15.56
C GLU A 210 29.95 -14.71 14.54
N ASN A 211 28.61 -14.82 14.43
CA ASN A 211 27.96 -15.84 13.61
C ASN A 211 27.05 -15.27 12.51
N GLU A 212 26.98 -13.95 12.34
CA GLU A 212 26.14 -13.38 11.28
C GLU A 212 26.58 -13.83 9.88
N PRO A 213 25.64 -14.14 8.99
CA PRO A 213 25.94 -14.48 7.61
C PRO A 213 26.69 -13.33 6.90
N PRO A 214 27.52 -13.64 5.90
CA PRO A 214 28.21 -12.62 5.13
C PRO A 214 27.21 -11.72 4.39
N ILE A 215 27.56 -10.43 4.27
CA ILE A 215 26.80 -9.46 3.49
C ILE A 215 27.13 -9.63 2.01
N HIS A 216 26.10 -9.70 1.18
CA HIS A 216 26.23 -9.56 -0.26
C HIS A 216 26.16 -8.08 -0.64
N VAL A 217 27.16 -7.60 -1.38
CA VAL A 217 27.21 -6.25 -1.92
C VAL A 217 26.96 -6.32 -3.43
N ALA A 218 25.83 -5.78 -3.87
CA ALA A 218 25.50 -5.68 -5.29
C ALA A 218 26.09 -4.43 -5.93
N LEU A 219 26.02 -3.29 -5.23
CA LEU A 219 26.48 -1.99 -5.70
C LEU A 219 27.11 -1.19 -4.57
N THR A 220 28.19 -0.49 -4.87
CA THR A 220 28.76 0.56 -4.01
C THR A 220 28.09 1.91 -4.28
N PHE A 221 28.27 2.89 -3.40
CA PHE A 221 27.79 4.26 -3.62
C PHE A 221 28.41 4.91 -4.87
N ALA A 222 29.66 4.59 -5.18
CA ALA A 222 30.32 5.06 -6.40
C ALA A 222 29.60 4.54 -7.66
N GLN A 223 29.27 3.25 -7.71
CA GLN A 223 28.51 2.66 -8.82
C GLN A 223 27.07 3.23 -8.93
N CYS A 224 26.42 3.53 -7.81
CA CYS A 224 25.14 4.25 -7.83
C CYS A 224 25.30 5.64 -8.46
N GLY A 225 26.43 6.30 -8.21
CA GLY A 225 26.76 7.58 -8.86
C GLY A 225 26.86 7.46 -10.38
N GLU A 226 27.34 6.35 -10.92
CA GLU A 226 27.37 6.08 -12.37
C GLU A 226 25.95 5.86 -12.93
N ILE A 227 25.08 5.18 -12.19
CA ILE A 227 23.67 5.02 -12.58
C ILE A 227 22.99 6.39 -12.68
N ILE A 228 23.14 7.24 -11.66
CA ILE A 228 22.54 8.59 -11.62
C ILE A 228 23.08 9.47 -12.77
N GLU A 229 24.38 9.41 -13.06
CA GLU A 229 24.98 10.13 -14.17
C GLU A 229 24.43 9.66 -15.53
N GLU A 230 24.19 8.37 -15.71
CA GLU A 230 23.62 7.85 -16.97
C GLU A 230 22.17 8.29 -17.15
N PHE A 231 21.34 8.35 -16.08
CA PHE A 231 20.02 8.95 -16.12
C PHE A 231 20.06 10.40 -16.62
N HIS A 232 20.98 11.21 -16.06
CA HIS A 232 21.15 12.60 -16.45
C HIS A 232 21.62 12.74 -17.90
N LYS A 233 22.63 11.98 -18.30
CA LYS A 233 23.19 11.97 -19.65
C LYS A 233 22.13 11.63 -20.70
N GLN A 234 21.19 10.76 -20.39
CA GLN A 234 20.08 10.41 -21.28
C GLN A 234 18.92 11.42 -21.26
N GLY A 235 18.97 12.45 -20.41
CA GLY A 235 17.96 13.49 -20.33
C GLY A 235 16.67 13.06 -19.61
N ILE A 236 16.77 12.17 -18.64
CA ILE A 236 15.71 11.92 -17.67
C ILE A 236 15.84 13.00 -16.60
N GLU A 237 15.05 14.07 -16.71
CA GLU A 237 15.20 15.26 -15.86
C GLU A 237 14.63 15.08 -14.45
N ASN A 238 13.61 14.24 -14.31
CA ASN A 238 12.97 13.97 -13.02
C ASN A 238 13.03 12.48 -12.71
N ALA A 239 13.61 12.16 -11.59
CA ALA A 239 13.60 10.82 -10.98
C ALA A 239 13.84 10.95 -9.48
N GLU A 240 13.40 9.95 -8.74
CA GLU A 240 13.67 9.81 -7.31
C GLU A 240 14.43 8.51 -7.07
N PHE A 241 15.59 8.59 -6.45
CA PHE A 241 16.41 7.43 -6.13
C PHE A 241 16.20 7.02 -4.66
N CYS A 242 15.69 5.80 -4.44
CA CYS A 242 15.51 5.22 -3.12
C CYS A 242 16.60 4.18 -2.86
N LEU A 243 17.49 4.44 -1.90
CA LEU A 243 18.58 3.56 -1.53
C LEU A 243 18.10 2.50 -0.55
N VAL A 244 18.21 1.22 -0.90
CA VAL A 244 17.79 0.07 -0.09
C VAL A 244 19.03 -0.68 0.40
N GLY A 245 19.15 -0.87 1.73
CA GLY A 245 20.29 -1.58 2.32
C GLY A 245 21.58 -0.76 2.38
N PHE A 246 21.49 0.56 2.53
CA PHE A 246 22.64 1.45 2.76
C PHE A 246 23.13 1.44 4.21
N ASN A 247 22.27 0.95 5.11
CA ASN A 247 22.47 0.84 6.54
C ASN A 247 23.41 -0.31 6.92
N LYS A 248 23.79 -0.37 8.19
CA LYS A 248 24.70 -1.41 8.72
C LYS A 248 24.18 -2.82 8.42
N SER A 249 25.03 -3.65 7.82
CA SER A 249 24.76 -5.02 7.35
C SER A 249 23.69 -5.14 6.25
N GLY A 250 23.37 -4.04 5.55
CA GLY A 250 22.48 -4.05 4.39
C GLY A 250 21.00 -4.11 4.72
N HIS A 251 20.18 -4.41 3.72
CA HIS A 251 18.72 -4.52 3.83
C HIS A 251 18.37 -5.58 4.87
N ASP A 252 17.49 -5.24 5.82
CA ASP A 252 17.09 -6.06 6.97
C ASP A 252 18.24 -6.64 7.79
N GLY A 253 19.42 -6.03 7.69
CA GLY A 253 20.62 -6.59 8.28
C GLY A 253 20.70 -6.46 9.80
N ARG A 254 20.46 -5.26 10.36
CA ARG A 254 20.56 -4.96 11.79
C ARG A 254 19.60 -3.88 12.26
N PHE A 255 18.37 -3.82 11.72
CA PHE A 255 17.41 -2.87 12.27
C PHE A 255 17.17 -3.12 13.77
N PRO A 256 17.03 -2.04 14.60
CA PRO A 256 16.90 -0.63 14.25
C PRO A 256 18.22 0.13 14.05
N ASP A 257 19.38 -0.54 13.91
CA ASP A 257 20.65 0.15 13.63
C ASP A 257 20.70 0.59 12.16
N ILE A 258 20.52 1.89 11.90
CA ILE A 258 20.81 2.47 10.59
C ILE A 258 22.28 2.81 10.48
N PHE A 259 22.86 3.34 11.54
CA PHE A 259 24.26 3.75 11.62
C PHE A 259 25.13 2.72 12.36
N PRO A 260 26.44 2.65 12.02
CA PRO A 260 27.11 3.42 10.96
C PRO A 260 26.66 2.97 9.58
N ILE A 261 26.74 3.87 8.60
CA ILE A 261 26.52 3.52 7.17
C ILE A 261 27.46 2.37 6.78
N GLU A 262 26.99 1.42 5.98
CA GLU A 262 27.73 0.19 5.66
C GLU A 262 29.10 0.51 5.01
N PRO A 263 30.21 0.14 5.67
CA PRO A 263 31.56 0.47 5.17
C PRO A 263 31.91 -0.18 3.83
N LEU A 264 31.37 -1.39 3.55
CA LEU A 264 31.61 -2.10 2.29
C LEU A 264 31.03 -1.37 1.07
N LEU A 265 30.07 -0.47 1.28
CA LEU A 265 29.50 0.38 0.23
C LEU A 265 30.32 1.66 -0.01
N GLY A 266 31.28 1.96 0.85
CA GLY A 266 32.09 3.18 0.86
C GLY A 266 31.87 4.04 2.11
N GLY A 267 30.95 3.65 3.00
CA GLY A 267 30.68 4.33 4.25
C GLY A 267 30.05 5.73 4.07
N GLU A 268 29.94 6.47 5.17
CA GLU A 268 29.23 7.76 5.22
C GLU A 268 29.80 8.81 4.24
N ALA A 269 31.12 8.87 4.07
CA ALA A 269 31.77 9.85 3.20
C ALA A 269 31.35 9.69 1.73
N GLU A 270 31.34 8.45 1.22
CA GLU A 270 30.90 8.18 -0.15
C GLU A 270 29.40 8.33 -0.32
N LEU A 271 28.59 8.00 0.70
CA LEU A 271 27.16 8.28 0.69
C LEU A 271 26.87 9.78 0.58
N LYS A 272 27.56 10.63 1.34
CA LYS A 272 27.43 12.09 1.24
C LYS A 272 27.75 12.59 -0.18
N LYS A 273 28.84 12.09 -0.78
CA LYS A 273 29.19 12.44 -2.18
C LYS A 273 28.09 12.02 -3.16
N LEU A 274 27.52 10.83 -2.99
CA LEU A 274 26.42 10.34 -3.82
C LEU A 274 25.19 11.25 -3.70
N ILE A 275 24.81 11.62 -2.48
CA ILE A 275 23.67 12.51 -2.20
C ILE A 275 23.91 13.89 -2.82
N GLU A 276 25.09 14.47 -2.65
CA GLU A 276 25.45 15.76 -3.26
C GLU A 276 25.41 15.69 -4.79
N LYS A 277 25.92 14.61 -5.40
CA LYS A 277 25.84 14.36 -6.83
C LYS A 277 24.39 14.32 -7.32
N ALA A 278 23.53 13.51 -6.70
CA ALA A 278 22.12 13.42 -7.07
C ALA A 278 21.44 14.79 -7.02
N LYS A 279 21.64 15.54 -5.95
CA LYS A 279 21.08 16.89 -5.76
C LYS A 279 21.61 17.88 -6.79
N SER A 280 22.91 17.86 -7.11
CA SER A 280 23.52 18.75 -8.09
C SER A 280 23.00 18.51 -9.51
N LEU A 281 22.60 17.29 -9.83
CA LEU A 281 21.96 16.89 -11.08
C LEU A 281 20.44 17.11 -11.05
N GLY A 282 19.90 17.61 -9.94
CA GLY A 282 18.49 17.93 -9.81
C GLY A 282 17.61 16.75 -9.40
N TYR A 283 18.13 15.64 -8.94
CA TYR A 283 17.34 14.49 -8.51
C TYR A 283 16.97 14.52 -7.03
N LEU A 284 15.90 13.79 -6.69
CA LEU A 284 15.57 13.42 -5.32
C LEU A 284 16.36 12.15 -4.95
N ILE A 285 16.78 12.07 -3.69
CA ILE A 285 17.43 10.88 -3.16
C ILE A 285 16.97 10.66 -1.71
N CYS A 286 16.46 9.48 -1.43
CA CYS A 286 15.93 9.08 -0.13
C CYS A 286 16.44 7.69 0.27
N GLY A 287 16.12 7.26 1.47
CA GLY A 287 16.49 5.95 2.01
C GLY A 287 15.27 5.08 2.30
N HIS A 288 15.48 3.78 2.22
CA HIS A 288 14.57 2.76 2.73
C HIS A 288 15.07 2.34 4.11
N THR A 289 14.23 2.50 5.12
CA THR A 289 14.48 2.03 6.48
C THR A 289 13.29 1.25 7.01
N ASN A 290 13.48 0.52 8.10
CA ASN A 290 12.42 -0.18 8.81
C ASN A 290 12.51 0.14 10.31
N ILE A 291 11.41 0.52 10.92
CA ILE A 291 11.30 0.80 12.35
C ILE A 291 10.20 -0.02 13.02
N LEU A 292 9.68 -1.04 12.34
CA LEU A 292 8.73 -2.00 12.92
C LEU A 292 9.39 -3.34 13.19
N ASP A 293 10.32 -3.78 12.34
CA ASP A 293 11.14 -4.96 12.56
C ASP A 293 12.41 -4.64 13.33
N SER A 294 12.83 -5.55 14.21
CA SER A 294 14.07 -5.45 14.94
C SER A 294 14.75 -6.80 15.14
N TYR A 295 16.08 -6.77 15.21
CA TYR A 295 16.91 -7.97 15.29
C TYR A 295 17.84 -7.91 16.51
N LYS A 296 17.98 -9.02 17.24
CA LYS A 296 18.80 -9.08 18.46
C LYS A 296 20.29 -8.73 18.23
N ILE A 297 20.78 -8.93 17.01
CA ILE A 297 22.15 -8.54 16.63
C ILE A 297 22.36 -7.02 16.63
N ALA A 298 21.30 -6.21 16.53
CA ALA A 298 21.39 -4.76 16.53
C ALA A 298 21.87 -4.25 17.90
N LYS A 299 22.82 -3.29 17.88
CA LYS A 299 23.33 -2.66 19.11
C LYS A 299 22.23 -1.90 19.88
N ARG A 300 21.29 -1.31 19.14
CA ARG A 300 20.17 -0.53 19.70
C ARG A 300 18.96 -1.42 20.03
N TRP A 301 19.01 -2.73 19.79
CA TRP A 301 17.92 -3.63 20.12
C TRP A 301 17.63 -3.61 21.63
N SER A 302 16.36 -3.55 21.99
CA SER A 302 15.91 -3.65 23.37
C SER A 302 14.55 -4.32 23.43
N GLU A 303 14.45 -5.36 24.26
CA GLU A 303 13.18 -6.03 24.54
C GLU A 303 12.10 -5.07 25.04
N GLU A 304 12.50 -4.02 25.78
CA GLU A 304 11.58 -3.01 26.31
C GLU A 304 10.90 -2.15 25.23
N ASN A 305 11.41 -2.19 23.98
CA ASN A 305 10.82 -1.48 22.84
C ASN A 305 9.97 -2.41 21.97
N CYS A 306 10.01 -3.72 22.23
CA CYS A 306 9.29 -4.71 21.43
C CYS A 306 7.80 -4.77 21.82
N LEU A 307 7.00 -5.15 20.84
CA LEU A 307 5.60 -5.48 21.04
C LEU A 307 5.46 -6.82 21.76
N LYS A 308 4.55 -6.89 22.74
CA LYS A 308 4.20 -8.14 23.42
C LYS A 308 2.76 -8.55 23.11
N ASP A 309 2.56 -9.85 23.02
CA ASP A 309 1.25 -10.48 22.91
C ASP A 309 0.53 -10.56 24.26
N LYS A 310 -0.68 -11.15 24.29
CA LYS A 310 -1.49 -11.33 25.51
C LYS A 310 -0.81 -12.16 26.62
N ASN A 311 0.15 -13.01 26.26
CA ASN A 311 0.87 -13.86 27.20
C ASN A 311 2.14 -13.18 27.74
N GLY A 312 2.42 -11.94 27.29
CA GLY A 312 3.65 -11.22 27.60
C GLY A 312 4.86 -11.64 26.77
N GLU A 313 4.64 -12.49 25.76
CA GLU A 313 5.70 -12.96 24.85
C GLU A 313 5.98 -11.95 23.74
N LEU A 314 7.25 -11.89 23.30
CA LEU A 314 7.64 -11.02 22.21
C LEU A 314 6.97 -11.45 20.90
N HIS A 315 6.34 -10.51 20.22
CA HIS A 315 5.76 -10.75 18.91
C HIS A 315 6.83 -10.95 17.85
N GLN A 316 6.78 -12.08 17.16
CA GLN A 316 7.73 -12.47 16.12
C GLN A 316 7.04 -12.49 14.76
N GLU A 317 7.68 -11.91 13.73
CA GLU A 317 7.10 -11.84 12.39
C GLU A 317 7.73 -12.84 11.41
N GLY A 318 9.03 -12.94 11.33
CA GLY A 318 9.67 -13.75 10.31
C GLY A 318 11.15 -14.00 10.57
N ASN A 319 11.81 -14.49 9.53
CA ASN A 319 13.26 -14.70 9.54
C ASN A 319 13.84 -14.04 8.28
N TRP A 320 14.40 -12.85 8.48
CA TRP A 320 14.92 -12.01 7.42
C TRP A 320 16.46 -11.93 7.45
N GLY A 321 17.06 -10.97 6.80
CA GLY A 321 18.51 -10.79 6.75
C GLY A 321 19.18 -10.68 8.12
N GLY A 322 18.53 -10.08 9.10
CA GLY A 322 19.00 -9.97 10.49
C GLY A 322 18.73 -11.21 11.36
N GLY A 323 18.13 -12.25 10.79
CA GLY A 323 17.66 -13.42 11.52
C GLY A 323 16.19 -13.27 11.92
N LYS A 324 15.85 -13.82 13.09
CA LYS A 324 14.48 -13.74 13.63
C LYS A 324 14.10 -12.28 13.91
N SER A 325 12.99 -11.85 13.31
CA SER A 325 12.44 -10.51 13.50
C SER A 325 11.54 -10.44 14.72
N TYR A 326 11.71 -9.39 15.51
CA TYR A 326 10.85 -9.03 16.64
C TYR A 326 10.18 -7.70 16.33
N PHE A 327 8.86 -7.66 16.40
CA PHE A 327 8.10 -6.47 16.09
C PHE A 327 8.26 -5.41 17.18
N LEU A 328 8.51 -4.17 16.78
CA LEU A 328 8.60 -3.05 17.71
C LEU A 328 7.20 -2.46 18.00
N CYS A 329 6.97 -2.02 19.22
CA CYS A 329 5.85 -1.17 19.53
C CYS A 329 6.03 0.18 18.80
N ALA A 330 5.09 0.59 17.95
CA ALA A 330 5.26 1.78 17.10
C ALA A 330 5.51 3.06 17.91
N LYS A 331 4.95 3.18 19.12
CA LYS A 331 5.25 4.30 20.02
C LYS A 331 6.72 4.30 20.46
N GLN A 332 7.21 3.14 20.88
CA GLN A 332 8.60 3.02 21.32
C GLN A 332 9.56 3.21 20.14
N ALA A 333 9.23 2.66 18.98
CA ALA A 333 9.99 2.84 17.75
C ALA A 333 10.09 4.31 17.34
N HIS A 334 8.97 5.04 17.39
CA HIS A 334 8.94 6.47 17.09
C HIS A 334 9.83 7.27 18.05
N LEU A 335 9.66 7.07 19.36
CA LEU A 335 10.33 7.87 20.39
C LEU A 335 11.83 7.55 20.52
N ASN A 336 12.20 6.27 20.40
CA ASN A 336 13.56 5.82 20.70
C ASN A 336 14.44 5.65 19.45
N TYR A 337 13.84 5.61 18.26
CA TYR A 337 14.60 5.40 17.01
C TYR A 337 14.28 6.45 15.95
N ALA A 338 13.01 6.59 15.52
CA ALA A 338 12.66 7.39 14.35
C ALA A 338 13.08 8.87 14.48
N ILE A 339 12.91 9.50 15.65
CA ILE A 339 13.23 10.92 15.86
C ILE A 339 14.70 11.20 15.60
N GLU A 340 15.59 10.39 16.19
CA GLU A 340 17.04 10.52 16.02
C GLU A 340 17.46 10.18 14.60
N ASP A 341 16.95 9.06 14.07
CA ASP A 341 17.34 8.56 12.76
C ASP A 341 16.93 9.51 11.63
N MET A 342 15.73 10.10 11.69
CA MET A 342 15.30 11.10 10.69
C MET A 342 16.13 12.38 10.74
N GLU A 343 16.56 12.83 11.92
CA GLU A 343 17.46 13.98 12.03
C GLU A 343 18.85 13.66 11.46
N ASN A 344 19.38 12.47 11.74
CA ASN A 344 20.67 12.04 11.22
C ASN A 344 20.64 11.87 9.69
N LEU A 345 19.58 11.28 9.12
CA LEU A 345 19.40 11.14 7.67
C LEU A 345 19.26 12.50 6.98
N LYS A 346 18.53 13.43 7.58
CA LYS A 346 18.48 14.83 7.12
C LYS A 346 19.87 15.47 7.10
N ASN A 347 20.67 15.29 8.16
CA ASN A 347 22.02 15.81 8.27
C ASN A 347 23.00 15.20 7.26
N LEU A 348 22.76 13.95 6.81
CA LEU A 348 23.46 13.36 5.67
C LEU A 348 23.10 14.04 4.35
N GLY A 349 21.94 14.73 4.28
CA GLY A 349 21.49 15.45 3.12
C GLY A 349 20.38 14.74 2.31
N PHE A 350 19.83 13.64 2.79
CA PHE A 350 18.67 13.01 2.12
C PHE A 350 17.53 14.01 1.94
N TYR A 351 16.90 13.96 0.76
CA TYR A 351 15.80 14.84 0.39
C TYR A 351 14.94 14.16 -0.68
N GLY A 352 13.72 13.81 -0.34
CA GLY A 352 12.80 13.07 -1.22
C GLY A 352 11.67 12.42 -0.41
N THR A 353 11.17 11.30 -0.89
CA THR A 353 10.10 10.53 -0.27
C THR A 353 10.70 9.38 0.55
N HIS A 354 10.99 9.64 1.81
CA HIS A 354 11.60 8.63 2.69
C HIS A 354 10.67 7.44 2.91
N TYR A 355 11.18 6.25 2.66
CA TYR A 355 10.43 5.01 2.74
C TYR A 355 10.65 4.28 4.06
N PHE A 356 9.58 4.16 4.83
CA PHE A 356 9.49 3.22 5.95
C PHE A 356 8.82 1.94 5.49
N ASP A 357 9.50 0.82 5.69
CA ASP A 357 8.96 -0.49 5.33
C ASP A 357 7.78 -0.88 6.19
N VAL A 358 6.86 -1.68 5.65
CA VAL A 358 5.68 -2.32 6.25
C VAL A 358 4.70 -1.45 7.06
N MET A 359 4.84 -0.12 7.07
CA MET A 359 3.98 0.76 7.87
C MET A 359 2.51 0.72 7.47
N SER A 360 2.21 0.62 6.16
CA SER A 360 0.85 0.70 5.61
C SER A 360 0.38 -0.56 4.87
N ILE A 361 1.11 -1.69 5.00
CA ILE A 361 0.71 -2.97 4.37
C ILE A 361 0.01 -3.92 5.32
N SER A 362 0.16 -3.74 6.62
CA SER A 362 -0.39 -4.64 7.64
C SER A 362 -1.23 -3.89 8.65
N LEU A 363 -2.28 -4.53 9.16
CA LEU A 363 -3.04 -3.97 10.28
C LEU A 363 -2.14 -3.78 11.50
N PRO A 364 -2.26 -2.65 12.20
CA PRO A 364 -1.54 -2.42 13.44
C PRO A 364 -1.92 -3.46 14.49
N PRO A 365 -0.97 -4.20 15.08
CA PRO A 365 -1.27 -5.12 16.16
C PRO A 365 -1.56 -4.38 17.47
N LYS A 366 -2.21 -5.03 18.44
CA LYS A 366 -2.29 -4.55 19.83
C LYS A 366 -0.95 -4.81 20.52
N CYS A 367 -0.54 -3.92 21.44
CA CYS A 367 0.59 -4.15 22.32
C CYS A 367 0.11 -4.40 23.74
N TYR A 368 0.48 -5.51 24.35
CA TYR A 368 0.08 -5.89 25.71
C TYR A 368 1.22 -5.72 26.73
N ASP A 369 2.29 -5.00 26.37
CA ASP A 369 3.33 -4.68 27.36
C ASP A 369 2.77 -3.77 28.45
N GLU A 370 2.99 -4.13 29.71
CA GLU A 370 2.43 -3.39 30.86
C GLU A 370 2.90 -1.94 30.96
N LYS A 371 4.09 -1.61 30.42
CA LYS A 371 4.67 -0.26 30.46
C LYS A 371 4.18 0.64 29.31
N HIS A 372 3.78 0.02 28.18
CA HIS A 372 3.34 0.76 26.98
C HIS A 372 2.24 -0.01 26.22
N PRO A 373 1.10 -0.33 26.89
CA PRO A 373 0.00 -0.97 26.20
C PRO A 373 -0.60 -0.04 25.15
N LEU A 374 -0.94 -0.60 23.98
CA LEU A 374 -1.57 0.17 22.90
C LEU A 374 -2.68 -0.66 22.24
N SER A 375 -3.82 -0.03 22.03
CA SER A 375 -4.85 -0.50 21.11
C SER A 375 -4.35 -0.44 19.65
N ARG A 376 -5.06 -1.09 18.71
CA ARG A 376 -4.74 -1.00 17.28
C ARG A 376 -4.81 0.45 16.78
N LYS A 377 -5.77 1.23 17.26
CA LYS A 377 -5.94 2.63 16.90
C LYS A 377 -4.77 3.50 17.36
N GLU A 378 -4.30 3.31 18.58
CA GLU A 378 -3.12 4.02 19.06
C GLU A 378 -1.84 3.57 18.34
N MET A 379 -1.73 2.27 18.00
CA MET A 379 -0.62 1.77 17.19
C MET A 379 -0.63 2.41 15.78
N ALA A 380 -1.81 2.52 15.13
CA ALA A 380 -1.99 3.22 13.86
C ALA A 380 -1.59 4.69 13.96
N TYR A 381 -1.99 5.38 15.03
CA TYR A 381 -1.60 6.76 15.29
C TYR A 381 -0.08 6.95 15.32
N TRP A 382 0.66 6.09 16.04
CA TRP A 382 2.11 6.19 16.12
C TRP A 382 2.83 5.83 14.83
N ARG A 383 2.26 4.93 14.01
CA ARG A 383 2.74 4.72 12.63
C ARG A 383 2.59 6.00 11.79
N GLY A 384 1.43 6.67 11.88
CA GLY A 384 1.19 7.96 11.24
C GLY A 384 2.16 9.04 11.69
N GLU A 385 2.44 9.15 13.01
CA GLU A 385 3.42 10.12 13.54
C GLU A 385 4.83 9.91 12.94
N SER A 386 5.24 8.66 12.72
CA SER A 386 6.54 8.38 12.08
C SER A 386 6.55 8.77 10.60
N LEU A 387 5.46 8.52 9.87
CA LEU A 387 5.31 8.97 8.47
C LEU A 387 5.32 10.50 8.40
N ARG A 388 4.60 11.19 9.28
CA ARG A 388 4.59 12.65 9.36
C ARG A 388 5.98 13.21 9.65
N LEU A 389 6.72 12.58 10.58
CA LEU A 389 8.10 12.96 10.89
C LEU A 389 9.01 12.87 9.66
N ALA A 390 8.90 11.79 8.86
CA ALA A 390 9.67 11.65 7.62
C ALA A 390 9.34 12.78 6.62
N ARG A 391 8.04 13.10 6.45
CA ARG A 391 7.62 14.24 5.61
C ARG A 391 8.25 15.55 6.08
N GLU A 392 8.22 15.83 7.37
CA GLU A 392 8.75 17.08 7.95
C GLU A 392 10.28 17.18 7.87
N LYS A 393 10.99 16.07 8.00
CA LYS A 393 12.46 16.05 8.06
C LYS A 393 13.12 15.85 6.71
N ILE A 394 12.57 14.98 5.86
CA ILE A 394 13.17 14.54 4.60
C ILE A 394 12.46 15.15 3.38
N GLY A 395 11.16 15.47 3.51
CA GLY A 395 10.39 16.16 2.47
C GLY A 395 9.10 15.49 2.04
N ALA A 396 8.99 14.16 2.13
CA ALA A 396 7.77 13.39 1.97
C ALA A 396 7.93 12.01 2.61
N SER A 397 6.83 11.28 2.78
CA SER A 397 6.80 9.94 3.38
C SER A 397 6.34 8.89 2.39
N ALA A 398 6.88 7.69 2.52
CA ALA A 398 6.45 6.52 1.76
C ALA A 398 6.38 5.27 2.63
N SER A 399 5.59 4.29 2.20
CA SER A 399 5.57 2.96 2.78
C SER A 399 5.04 1.93 1.80
N GLU A 400 5.16 0.66 2.14
CA GLU A 400 4.58 -0.45 1.42
C GLU A 400 3.08 -0.58 1.73
N GLY A 401 2.27 -0.83 0.68
CA GLY A 401 0.84 -1.11 0.83
C GLY A 401 -0.05 0.12 0.91
N ALA A 402 -1.35 -0.13 1.01
CA ALA A 402 -2.38 0.85 0.71
C ALA A 402 -3.50 0.94 1.76
N PHE A 403 -3.25 0.51 3.00
CA PHE A 403 -4.25 0.66 4.06
C PHE A 403 -4.55 2.12 4.37
N ASP A 404 -5.81 2.48 4.42
CA ASP A 404 -6.23 3.87 4.53
C ASP A 404 -6.14 4.47 5.94
N PHE A 405 -5.83 3.70 6.98
CA PHE A 405 -5.53 4.27 8.30
C PHE A 405 -4.28 5.16 8.30
N CYS A 406 -3.40 5.03 7.31
CA CYS A 406 -2.19 5.85 7.15
C CYS A 406 -2.37 7.05 6.20
N ILE A 407 -3.49 7.21 5.50
CA ILE A 407 -3.64 8.18 4.39
C ILE A 407 -3.41 9.64 4.78
N LYS A 408 -3.61 10.00 6.03
CA LYS A 408 -3.35 11.34 6.55
C LYS A 408 -1.87 11.73 6.41
N ASP A 409 -1.00 10.78 6.65
CA ASP A 409 0.43 11.01 6.81
C ASP A 409 1.29 10.29 5.76
N LEU A 410 0.68 9.48 4.90
CA LEU A 410 1.32 8.80 3.77
C LEU A 410 1.24 9.67 2.52
N ASP A 411 2.40 9.91 1.86
CA ASP A 411 2.47 10.66 0.60
C ASP A 411 2.60 9.74 -0.61
N TYR A 412 3.31 8.62 -0.46
CA TYR A 412 3.51 7.64 -1.51
C TYR A 412 3.31 6.21 -0.99
N ALA A 413 2.44 5.46 -1.66
CA ALA A 413 2.19 4.04 -1.41
C ALA A 413 2.91 3.20 -2.47
N LEU A 414 3.95 2.49 -2.06
CA LEU A 414 4.57 1.48 -2.90
C LEU A 414 3.67 0.24 -2.89
N TYR A 415 3.13 -0.13 -4.06
CA TYR A 415 2.21 -1.26 -4.26
C TYR A 415 0.85 -1.11 -3.57
N THR A 416 -0.14 -0.64 -4.32
CA THR A 416 -1.53 -0.59 -3.83
C THR A 416 -2.24 -1.94 -3.91
N VAL A 417 -1.74 -2.86 -4.74
CA VAL A 417 -2.31 -4.19 -4.96
C VAL A 417 -1.22 -5.26 -4.98
N PHE A 418 -1.51 -6.37 -4.31
CA PHE A 418 -0.71 -7.61 -4.39
C PHE A 418 -1.56 -8.73 -5.00
N TYR A 419 -1.07 -9.33 -6.08
CA TYR A 419 -1.70 -10.47 -6.70
C TYR A 419 -1.10 -11.77 -6.16
N ARG A 420 -1.95 -12.63 -5.57
CA ARG A 420 -1.54 -13.93 -5.04
C ARG A 420 -2.40 -15.03 -5.62
N GLU A 421 -1.79 -16.15 -6.00
CA GLU A 421 -2.53 -17.31 -6.54
C GLU A 421 -3.53 -17.89 -5.53
N GLU A 422 -3.20 -17.90 -4.25
CA GLU A 422 -4.06 -18.39 -3.18
C GLU A 422 -5.34 -17.55 -2.98
N ASP A 423 -5.35 -16.30 -3.46
CA ASP A 423 -6.52 -15.42 -3.35
C ASP A 423 -7.57 -15.69 -4.43
N LYS A 424 -7.20 -16.43 -5.49
CA LYS A 424 -8.12 -16.75 -6.57
C LYS A 424 -9.27 -17.63 -6.07
N CYS A 425 -10.49 -17.22 -6.35
CA CYS A 425 -11.65 -18.05 -6.11
C CYS A 425 -12.82 -17.68 -7.05
N SER A 426 -13.79 -18.59 -7.16
CA SER A 426 -14.95 -18.41 -8.04
C SER A 426 -15.95 -17.35 -7.58
N LEU A 427 -15.76 -16.77 -6.41
CA LEU A 427 -16.62 -15.71 -5.87
C LEU A 427 -16.30 -14.34 -6.50
N TRP A 428 -15.04 -14.10 -6.83
CA TRP A 428 -14.59 -12.82 -7.43
C TRP A 428 -14.82 -12.83 -8.94
N ASP A 429 -15.69 -11.96 -9.43
CA ASP A 429 -16.07 -11.95 -10.85
C ASP A 429 -15.28 -10.95 -11.68
N LYS A 430 -15.05 -9.74 -11.14
CA LYS A 430 -14.36 -8.68 -11.87
C LYS A 430 -13.56 -7.82 -10.91
N GLU A 431 -12.29 -7.64 -11.20
CA GLU A 431 -11.45 -6.64 -10.53
C GLU A 431 -11.88 -5.23 -10.95
N ILE A 432 -11.81 -4.29 -9.99
CA ILE A 432 -12.15 -2.88 -10.20
C ILE A 432 -11.10 -1.97 -9.56
N PRO A 433 -10.80 -0.80 -10.16
CA PRO A 433 -9.84 0.17 -9.64
C PRO A 433 -10.44 1.01 -8.49
N LEU A 434 -11.07 0.39 -7.50
CA LEU A 434 -11.77 1.10 -6.44
C LEU A 434 -10.83 2.00 -5.63
N TRP A 435 -9.69 1.46 -5.19
CA TRP A 435 -8.70 2.23 -4.41
C TRP A 435 -8.10 3.40 -5.20
N PRO A 436 -7.63 3.21 -6.45
CA PRO A 436 -7.20 4.33 -7.29
C PRO A 436 -8.27 5.40 -7.49
N MET A 437 -9.52 5.01 -7.70
CA MET A 437 -10.61 5.98 -7.84
C MET A 437 -10.91 6.77 -6.56
N VAL A 438 -10.63 6.20 -5.39
CA VAL A 438 -10.73 6.92 -4.11
C VAL A 438 -9.54 7.84 -3.90
N TYR A 439 -8.30 7.36 -4.10
CA TYR A 439 -7.10 8.02 -3.57
C TYR A 439 -6.18 8.63 -4.62
N HIS A 440 -6.45 8.51 -5.94
CA HIS A 440 -5.73 9.28 -6.94
C HIS A 440 -5.96 10.79 -6.72
N GLY A 441 -4.91 11.60 -6.76
CA GLY A 441 -4.96 13.01 -6.39
C GLY A 441 -4.85 13.28 -4.87
N ILE A 442 -4.84 12.21 -4.06
CA ILE A 442 -4.64 12.27 -2.60
C ILE A 442 -3.31 11.60 -2.21
N ILE A 443 -3.01 10.43 -2.73
CA ILE A 443 -1.75 9.71 -2.49
C ILE A 443 -1.10 9.41 -3.84
N HIS A 444 0.21 9.54 -3.93
CA HIS A 444 1.00 9.06 -5.04
C HIS A 444 1.28 7.57 -4.87
N TYR A 445 1.30 6.79 -5.94
CA TYR A 445 1.46 5.33 -5.83
C TYR A 445 1.95 4.69 -7.12
N ASN A 446 2.38 3.43 -7.03
CA ASN A 446 2.36 2.49 -8.15
C ASN A 446 1.38 1.34 -7.85
N MET A 447 0.93 0.66 -8.90
CA MET A 447 -0.16 -0.31 -8.80
C MET A 447 0.26 -1.57 -8.04
N SER A 448 1.24 -2.32 -8.56
CA SER A 448 1.59 -3.63 -8.01
C SER A 448 3.07 -3.99 -8.20
N THR A 449 3.51 -5.02 -7.51
CA THR A 449 4.84 -5.62 -7.69
C THR A 449 5.09 -6.08 -9.13
N ASP A 450 4.05 -6.55 -9.84
CA ASP A 450 4.16 -7.04 -11.21
C ASP A 450 4.55 -5.93 -12.19
N THR A 451 4.17 -4.69 -11.89
CA THR A 451 4.48 -3.52 -12.73
C THR A 451 5.91 -3.00 -12.57
N VAL A 452 6.65 -3.49 -11.56
CA VAL A 452 8.07 -3.15 -11.38
C VAL A 452 8.90 -3.67 -12.55
N ASN A 453 9.75 -2.83 -13.11
CA ASN A 453 10.61 -3.16 -14.25
C ASN A 453 9.85 -3.65 -15.50
N ALA A 454 8.55 -3.32 -15.65
CA ALA A 454 7.75 -3.78 -16.77
C ALA A 454 8.36 -3.39 -18.13
N ASN A 455 8.91 -2.19 -18.23
CA ASN A 455 9.63 -1.69 -19.40
C ASN A 455 10.94 -2.46 -19.68
N ILE A 456 11.66 -2.88 -18.66
CA ILE A 456 12.89 -3.69 -18.79
C ILE A 456 12.55 -5.08 -19.32
N LYS A 457 11.52 -5.69 -18.76
CA LYS A 457 10.96 -6.99 -19.20
C LYS A 457 10.26 -6.91 -20.56
N SER A 458 10.18 -5.72 -21.16
CA SER A 458 9.46 -5.45 -22.41
C SER A 458 7.97 -5.78 -22.33
N ASN A 459 7.39 -5.78 -21.14
CA ASN A 459 5.97 -6.00 -20.91
C ASN A 459 5.19 -4.68 -21.04
N LYS A 460 4.80 -4.36 -22.27
CA LYS A 460 4.09 -3.13 -22.61
C LYS A 460 2.70 -3.07 -21.95
N GLU A 461 2.04 -4.20 -21.77
CA GLU A 461 0.73 -4.29 -21.13
C GLU A 461 0.82 -3.84 -19.68
N LEU A 462 1.75 -4.39 -18.90
CA LEU A 462 1.92 -4.04 -17.48
C LEU A 462 2.30 -2.57 -17.28
N SER A 463 3.15 -2.00 -18.17
CA SER A 463 3.45 -0.57 -18.13
C SER A 463 2.19 0.29 -18.32
N LEU A 464 1.34 -0.07 -19.28
CA LEU A 464 0.09 0.67 -19.55
C LEU A 464 -0.97 0.46 -18.47
N ILE A 465 -1.09 -0.75 -17.91
CA ILE A 465 -1.99 -1.02 -16.78
C ILE A 465 -1.64 -0.13 -15.58
N ASN A 466 -0.36 -0.02 -15.22
CA ASN A 466 0.08 0.86 -14.13
C ASN A 466 -0.36 2.31 -14.37
N LEU A 467 -0.16 2.83 -15.59
CA LEU A 467 -0.54 4.20 -15.95
C LEU A 467 -2.07 4.38 -16.01
N ALA A 468 -2.83 3.37 -16.47
CA ALA A 468 -4.29 3.42 -16.50
C ALA A 468 -4.91 3.45 -15.09
N PHE A 469 -4.24 2.84 -14.12
CA PHE A 469 -4.59 2.94 -12.70
C PHE A 469 -4.09 4.24 -12.06
N GLY A 470 -3.39 5.12 -12.79
CA GLY A 470 -2.83 6.38 -12.29
C GLY A 470 -1.48 6.23 -11.58
N GLY A 471 -0.86 5.06 -11.65
CA GLY A 471 0.39 4.78 -10.96
C GLY A 471 1.62 5.42 -11.61
N ARG A 472 2.65 5.71 -10.79
CA ARG A 472 3.97 6.13 -11.28
C ARG A 472 4.79 4.90 -11.70
N PRO A 473 5.71 5.01 -12.68
CA PRO A 473 6.66 3.96 -13.00
C PRO A 473 7.63 3.68 -11.85
N VAL A 474 7.95 2.41 -11.62
CA VAL A 474 8.96 1.97 -10.65
C VAL A 474 9.99 1.08 -11.33
N ASN A 475 11.25 1.43 -11.18
CA ASN A 475 12.38 0.62 -11.59
C ASN A 475 13.18 0.22 -10.36
N TYR A 476 13.53 -1.07 -10.25
CA TYR A 476 14.20 -1.59 -9.07
C TYR A 476 15.42 -2.43 -9.45
N PHE A 477 16.60 -1.88 -9.20
CA PHE A 477 17.86 -2.59 -9.35
C PHE A 477 18.00 -3.66 -8.26
N TYR A 478 18.31 -4.90 -8.67
CA TYR A 478 18.48 -6.06 -7.79
C TYR A 478 17.23 -6.34 -6.94
N ALA A 479 16.06 -6.40 -7.60
CA ALA A 479 14.77 -6.59 -6.96
C ALA A 479 14.58 -7.96 -6.28
N LYS A 480 15.42 -8.97 -6.61
CA LYS A 480 15.31 -10.34 -6.10
C LYS A 480 16.16 -10.57 -4.85
N PHE A 481 15.66 -11.34 -3.89
CA PHE A 481 16.46 -11.89 -2.80
C PHE A 481 17.29 -13.08 -3.29
N MET A 482 18.58 -13.10 -2.93
CA MET A 482 19.54 -14.08 -3.47
C MET A 482 19.22 -15.53 -3.15
N SER A 483 18.72 -15.84 -1.96
CA SER A 483 18.84 -17.20 -1.44
C SER A 483 17.58 -18.04 -1.51
N ALA A 484 16.42 -17.46 -1.47
CA ALA A 484 15.24 -18.24 -1.14
C ALA A 484 14.37 -18.62 -2.34
N GLY A 485 14.76 -18.22 -3.54
CA GLY A 485 13.82 -18.25 -4.65
C GLY A 485 12.57 -17.41 -4.35
N VAL A 486 12.57 -16.68 -3.22
CA VAL A 486 11.52 -15.75 -2.86
C VAL A 486 11.68 -14.52 -3.73
N ASN A 487 10.75 -14.38 -4.62
CA ASN A 487 10.72 -13.29 -5.58
C ASN A 487 9.67 -12.29 -5.11
N TRP A 488 10.11 -11.25 -4.39
CA TRP A 488 9.19 -10.24 -3.84
C TRP A 488 8.65 -9.30 -4.90
N MET A 489 9.47 -8.99 -5.92
CA MET A 489 9.18 -7.96 -6.91
C MET A 489 9.49 -8.39 -8.33
N GLY A 490 9.48 -9.67 -8.62
CA GLY A 490 9.90 -10.20 -9.88
C GLY A 490 11.32 -10.76 -9.85
N GLU A 491 11.93 -10.97 -11.00
CA GLU A 491 13.27 -11.50 -11.14
C GLU A 491 14.32 -10.36 -11.13
N GLU A 492 15.61 -10.71 -11.04
CA GLU A 492 16.73 -9.75 -11.19
C GLU A 492 16.86 -9.34 -12.67
N ASP A 493 15.90 -8.59 -13.16
CA ASP A 493 15.81 -8.14 -14.55
C ASP A 493 16.46 -6.78 -14.79
N LEU A 494 16.81 -6.05 -13.73
CA LEU A 494 17.53 -4.79 -13.77
C LEU A 494 18.77 -4.86 -12.86
N ILE A 495 19.94 -4.96 -13.46
CA ILE A 495 21.25 -5.03 -12.78
C ILE A 495 22.24 -4.07 -13.42
N PHE A 496 23.35 -3.78 -12.77
CA PHE A 496 24.47 -3.05 -13.35
C PHE A 496 25.64 -4.02 -13.62
N LYS A 497 25.72 -4.55 -14.82
CA LYS A 497 26.78 -5.44 -15.25
C LYS A 497 27.97 -4.68 -15.87
N ASP A 498 27.67 -3.80 -16.81
CA ASP A 498 28.62 -2.93 -17.50
C ASP A 498 27.90 -1.67 -18.00
N LYS A 499 28.69 -0.70 -18.52
CA LYS A 499 28.16 0.60 -18.97
C LYS A 499 27.28 0.52 -20.21
N GLU A 500 27.54 -0.45 -21.09
CA GLU A 500 26.74 -0.62 -22.31
C GLU A 500 25.35 -1.15 -21.97
N GLN A 501 25.27 -2.19 -21.15
CA GLN A 501 24.01 -2.75 -20.68
C GLN A 501 23.22 -1.70 -19.87
N LEU A 502 23.89 -1.00 -18.95
CA LEU A 502 23.25 0.08 -18.17
C LEU A 502 22.63 1.15 -19.08
N SER A 503 23.39 1.63 -20.09
CA SER A 503 22.90 2.63 -21.03
C SER A 503 21.70 2.14 -21.83
N ASN A 504 21.69 0.88 -22.25
CA ASN A 504 20.57 0.26 -22.97
C ASN A 504 19.32 0.14 -22.08
N ASP A 505 19.48 -0.24 -20.84
CA ASP A 505 18.35 -0.37 -19.92
C ASP A 505 17.78 1.01 -19.51
N ILE A 506 18.63 2.01 -19.26
CA ILE A 506 18.16 3.37 -19.00
C ILE A 506 17.44 3.96 -20.21
N ALA A 507 17.85 3.59 -21.44
CA ALA A 507 17.11 3.98 -22.64
C ALA A 507 15.66 3.41 -22.69
N LYS A 508 15.43 2.22 -22.14
CA LYS A 508 14.08 1.67 -21.97
C LYS A 508 13.31 2.44 -20.90
N ILE A 509 13.94 2.72 -19.75
CA ILE A 509 13.37 3.54 -18.68
C ILE A 509 12.97 4.93 -19.20
N LYS A 510 13.81 5.55 -20.03
CA LYS A 510 13.51 6.86 -20.65
C LYS A 510 12.22 6.83 -21.47
N LYS A 511 11.95 5.77 -22.22
CA LYS A 511 10.71 5.67 -23.01
C LYS A 511 9.46 5.67 -22.11
N GLU A 512 9.49 4.94 -21.01
CA GLU A 512 8.41 4.91 -20.04
C GLU A 512 8.29 6.26 -19.31
N TYR A 513 9.42 6.87 -18.94
CA TYR A 513 9.46 8.21 -18.38
C TYR A 513 8.78 9.24 -19.30
N GLN A 514 9.09 9.22 -20.60
CA GLN A 514 8.48 10.13 -21.57
C GLN A 514 6.96 9.92 -21.69
N LEU A 515 6.51 8.67 -21.63
CA LEU A 515 5.08 8.37 -21.62
C LEU A 515 4.42 8.89 -20.35
N TYR A 516 5.02 8.63 -19.18
CA TYR A 516 4.54 9.14 -17.90
C TYR A 516 4.53 10.69 -17.86
N GLN A 517 5.56 11.35 -18.38
CA GLN A 517 5.63 12.82 -18.45
C GLN A 517 4.44 13.45 -19.20
N SER A 518 3.90 12.76 -20.20
CA SER A 518 2.73 13.25 -20.95
C SER A 518 1.43 13.30 -20.11
N ILE A 519 1.42 12.66 -18.93
CA ILE A 519 0.27 12.56 -18.03
C ILE A 519 0.59 12.86 -16.56
N ALA A 520 1.83 13.24 -16.24
CA ALA A 520 2.28 13.46 -14.85
C ALA A 520 1.52 14.60 -14.14
N ASP A 521 1.03 15.58 -14.87
CA ASP A 521 0.18 16.67 -14.36
C ASP A 521 -1.14 16.14 -13.78
N LEU A 522 -1.62 14.99 -14.24
CA LEU A 522 -2.86 14.37 -13.77
C LEU A 522 -2.72 13.75 -12.37
N GLN A 523 -1.51 13.60 -11.84
CA GLN A 523 -1.31 13.15 -10.45
C GLN A 523 -1.95 14.08 -9.41
N LEU A 524 -2.26 15.30 -9.78
CA LEU A 524 -2.96 16.28 -8.94
C LEU A 524 -4.49 16.27 -9.10
N ASN A 525 -5.02 15.44 -10.00
CA ASN A 525 -6.43 15.36 -10.34
C ASN A 525 -7.05 14.07 -9.83
N PHE A 526 -8.37 14.06 -9.63
CA PHE A 526 -9.09 12.85 -9.24
C PHE A 526 -9.49 12.03 -10.47
N ILE A 527 -9.42 10.71 -10.37
CA ILE A 527 -10.08 9.81 -11.33
C ILE A 527 -11.58 9.85 -11.06
N GLU A 528 -12.36 10.30 -12.04
CA GLU A 528 -13.82 10.40 -11.98
C GLU A 528 -14.52 9.19 -12.58
N ASP A 529 -13.91 8.57 -13.59
CA ASP A 529 -14.46 7.38 -14.21
C ASP A 529 -13.37 6.48 -14.79
N TYR A 530 -13.63 5.18 -14.76
CA TYR A 530 -12.77 4.14 -15.34
C TYR A 530 -13.66 3.13 -16.04
N GLU A 531 -13.54 3.03 -17.35
CA GLU A 531 -14.40 2.23 -18.21
C GLU A 531 -13.56 1.34 -19.13
N GLU A 532 -13.77 0.04 -19.09
CA GLU A 532 -13.26 -0.89 -20.10
C GLU A 532 -14.26 -0.91 -21.27
N ILE A 533 -13.98 -0.09 -22.30
CA ILE A 533 -14.87 0.10 -23.47
C ILE A 533 -14.82 -1.07 -24.45
N ALA A 534 -13.76 -1.87 -24.41
CA ALA A 534 -13.59 -3.16 -25.09
C ALA A 534 -12.54 -3.96 -24.33
N PRO A 535 -12.38 -5.28 -24.54
CA PRO A 535 -11.36 -6.07 -23.85
C PRO A 535 -9.96 -5.45 -23.93
N LYS A 536 -9.39 -5.09 -22.79
CA LYS A 536 -8.09 -4.40 -22.66
C LYS A 536 -8.00 -3.02 -23.34
N ILE A 537 -9.13 -2.40 -23.66
CA ILE A 537 -9.22 -1.00 -24.11
C ILE A 537 -9.91 -0.21 -23.00
N VAL A 538 -9.17 0.68 -22.38
CA VAL A 538 -9.63 1.41 -21.20
C VAL A 538 -9.72 2.90 -21.46
N LYS A 539 -10.80 3.51 -20.96
CA LYS A 539 -11.00 4.94 -20.90
C LYS A 539 -11.00 5.40 -19.45
N VAL A 540 -10.17 6.38 -19.14
CA VAL A 540 -10.08 6.99 -17.80
C VAL A 540 -10.42 8.47 -17.93
N THR A 541 -11.36 8.95 -17.11
CA THR A 541 -11.78 10.36 -17.09
C THR A 541 -11.36 11.02 -15.78
N TYR A 542 -10.78 12.19 -15.84
CA TYR A 542 -10.34 12.97 -14.69
C TYR A 542 -11.28 14.15 -14.41
N ASP A 543 -11.22 14.69 -13.19
CA ASP A 543 -12.06 15.81 -12.72
C ASP A 543 -11.84 17.13 -13.47
N ASN A 544 -10.70 17.28 -14.15
CA ASN A 544 -10.40 18.41 -15.04
C ASN A 544 -10.89 18.20 -16.50
N ASN A 545 -11.74 17.18 -16.73
CA ASN A 545 -12.25 16.74 -18.03
C ASN A 545 -11.21 16.15 -18.99
N THR A 546 -9.98 15.91 -18.55
CA THR A 546 -9.01 15.16 -19.37
C THR A 546 -9.46 13.70 -19.47
N ILE A 547 -9.39 13.15 -20.67
CA ILE A 547 -9.68 11.76 -20.96
C ILE A 547 -8.43 11.06 -21.47
N LEU A 548 -8.10 9.92 -20.89
CA LEU A 548 -7.07 9.03 -21.38
C LEU A 548 -7.69 7.76 -21.97
N TYR A 549 -7.20 7.34 -23.13
CA TYR A 549 -7.52 6.04 -23.70
C TYR A 549 -6.27 5.19 -23.74
N PHE A 550 -6.38 3.97 -23.26
CA PHE A 550 -5.29 2.98 -23.25
C PHE A 550 -5.66 1.80 -24.13
N ASN A 551 -4.78 1.43 -25.05
CA ASN A 551 -4.86 0.20 -25.80
C ASN A 551 -3.75 -0.75 -25.32
N MET A 552 -4.12 -1.79 -24.60
CA MET A 552 -3.22 -2.78 -24.02
C MET A 552 -3.17 -4.06 -24.87
N THR A 553 -3.54 -3.95 -26.16
CA THR A 553 -3.57 -5.08 -27.11
C THR A 553 -2.52 -4.94 -28.22
N GLU A 554 -2.26 -6.04 -28.92
CA GLU A 554 -1.36 -6.07 -30.09
C GLU A 554 -1.97 -5.44 -31.34
N ASN A 555 -3.26 -5.14 -31.35
CA ASN A 555 -3.98 -4.63 -32.51
C ASN A 555 -4.37 -3.17 -32.31
N ASP A 556 -4.42 -2.42 -33.40
CA ASP A 556 -5.00 -1.07 -33.41
C ASP A 556 -6.50 -1.17 -33.10
N TYR A 557 -7.03 -0.21 -32.34
CA TYR A 557 -8.44 -0.11 -31.98
C TYR A 557 -9.07 1.16 -32.56
N GLN A 558 -10.20 1.00 -33.25
CA GLN A 558 -10.93 2.13 -33.82
C GLN A 558 -11.83 2.76 -32.76
N LEU A 559 -11.48 3.97 -32.29
CA LEU A 559 -12.28 4.71 -31.30
C LEU A 559 -13.54 5.33 -31.94
N ASN A 560 -13.42 5.82 -33.15
CA ASN A 560 -14.49 6.37 -33.99
C ASN A 560 -14.02 6.45 -35.45
N ASP A 561 -14.90 6.91 -36.36
CA ASP A 561 -14.64 6.94 -37.81
C ASP A 561 -13.32 7.63 -38.22
N ASN A 562 -12.84 8.57 -37.39
CA ASN A 562 -11.68 9.41 -37.71
C ASN A 562 -10.45 9.13 -36.82
N GLU A 563 -10.54 8.24 -35.84
CA GLU A 563 -9.50 8.10 -34.82
C GLU A 563 -9.21 6.66 -34.44
N THR A 564 -7.97 6.28 -34.60
CA THR A 564 -7.44 4.97 -34.28
C THR A 564 -6.46 5.05 -33.12
N LEU A 565 -6.72 4.28 -32.06
CA LEU A 565 -5.81 4.09 -30.93
C LEU A 565 -4.83 2.95 -31.29
N LYS A 566 -3.56 3.29 -31.41
CA LYS A 566 -2.52 2.33 -31.83
C LYS A 566 -2.31 1.22 -30.80
N SER A 567 -1.80 0.08 -31.26
CA SER A 567 -1.45 -1.05 -30.40
C SER A 567 -0.47 -0.59 -29.32
N TYR A 568 -0.65 -1.05 -28.09
CA TYR A 568 0.16 -0.69 -26.92
C TYR A 568 0.44 0.81 -26.82
N SER A 569 -0.62 1.62 -26.79
CA SER A 569 -0.49 3.07 -26.77
C SER A 569 -1.45 3.75 -25.80
N LEU A 570 -1.14 4.98 -25.48
CA LEU A 570 -1.93 5.95 -24.73
C LEU A 570 -2.29 7.10 -25.65
N LEU A 571 -3.55 7.54 -25.59
CA LEU A 571 -4.03 8.76 -26.23
C LEU A 571 -4.66 9.67 -25.17
N ARG A 572 -4.23 10.92 -25.10
CA ARG A 572 -4.77 11.97 -24.22
C ARG A 572 -5.65 12.93 -25.02
N LYS A 573 -6.83 13.27 -24.46
CA LYS A 573 -7.77 14.27 -24.99
C LYS A 573 -8.13 15.31 -23.94
#